data_2bc1083260bc44a7e72394cfcfbb59fa
#
_entry.id   2bc1083260bc44a7e72394cfcfbb59fa
#
_cell.length_a   1.000
_cell.length_b   1.000
_cell.length_c   1.000
_cell.angle_alpha   90.00
_cell.angle_beta   90.00
_cell.angle_gamma   90.00
#
_symmetry.space_group_name_H-M   'P 1'
#
loop_
_entity.id
_entity.type
_entity.pdbx_description
1 polymer ?
#
loop_
_entity_poly.entity_id
_entity_poly.type
_entity_poly.pdbx_seq_one_letter_code
_entity_poly.pdbx_strand_id
1 'polypeptide(L)'
;MKAFGWNTVAWRRGAVAAALAGTMMTGTEASSQAPRTEGVSTFVASRDEVRVPSPPDRSATEAELAELKRLTAERSSTGAERAAYWATGGSAYRWNAVAADEMVLRAIPTPAAARHMALVHAAVHDAVVIAFEQKSVHNRARPIDQAKELKTSLATPISPSYPSEHAAAAGAASEVLAFLFPDKADVFRAMAEEAGRSRSIAGVAFPSDVAAGLALGRAVGGKAVERGKADGFDAKWTGSVPTTPGFWTGSNAILPLAGTWKTWLIASGDALRPAPPPAYDSPQKKAELAELKAIQRTPAMTSHAWFWEWGAGGSRAWHLWNEQTSRKVLEYGLAERPLEAARAFALASFAVHDAVVVCWDAKYAYWAMRPSQIDPELKPLFPPPNHPSYPAAHACISTAAGDTLAGLFPRDAEPLRALAKQAADSRMWAGIHFPSDVEAGRVIGEAVAKQAVVRASDVPMK
;
A
#
# COMPACT_ATOMS: atom_id res chain seq x y z
N MET A 1 -26.01 -49.24 -11.03
CA MET A 1 -24.63 -49.61 -10.70
C MET A 1 -23.87 -49.82 -11.99
N LYS A 2 -23.08 -48.87 -12.45
CA LYS A 2 -22.02 -49.04 -13.45
C LYS A 2 -20.89 -48.10 -13.05
N ALA A 3 -19.73 -48.68 -12.72
CA ALA A 3 -18.52 -47.99 -12.31
C ALA A 3 -17.87 -47.33 -13.52
N PHE A 4 -17.47 -46.05 -13.37
CA PHE A 4 -16.61 -45.36 -14.34
C PHE A 4 -15.14 -45.52 -13.91
N GLY A 5 -14.37 -46.23 -14.78
CA GLY A 5 -12.95 -46.43 -14.60
C GLY A 5 -12.15 -45.17 -14.98
N TRP A 6 -11.19 -44.82 -14.13
CA TRP A 6 -10.19 -43.78 -14.41
C TRP A 6 -9.02 -44.38 -15.18
N ASN A 7 -8.79 -43.87 -16.38
CA ASN A 7 -7.60 -44.19 -17.17
C ASN A 7 -6.42 -43.32 -16.70
N THR A 8 -5.39 -43.98 -16.18
CA THR A 8 -4.11 -43.37 -15.83
C THR A 8 -3.30 -43.14 -17.11
N VAL A 9 -3.03 -41.88 -17.46
CA VAL A 9 -2.08 -41.49 -18.51
C VAL A 9 -0.68 -41.45 -17.92
N ALA A 10 0.17 -42.39 -18.37
CA ALA A 10 1.58 -42.44 -17.99
C ALA A 10 2.40 -41.37 -18.76
N TRP A 11 2.99 -40.44 -18.05
CA TRP A 11 3.94 -39.48 -18.63
C TRP A 11 5.32 -40.13 -18.77
N ARG A 12 5.79 -40.30 -20.00
CA ARG A 12 7.17 -40.73 -20.32
C ARG A 12 8.12 -39.54 -20.00
N ARG A 13 9.07 -39.77 -19.11
CA ARG A 13 10.22 -38.90 -18.89
C ARG A 13 11.19 -38.97 -20.05
N GLY A 14 11.23 -37.92 -20.87
CA GLY A 14 12.31 -37.70 -21.83
C GLY A 14 13.44 -36.92 -21.17
N ALA A 15 14.59 -37.56 -21.00
CA ALA A 15 15.81 -36.90 -20.57
C ALA A 15 16.41 -36.12 -21.74
N VAL A 16 16.46 -34.82 -21.69
CA VAL A 16 17.25 -33.97 -22.58
C VAL A 16 18.55 -33.62 -21.86
N ALA A 17 19.65 -34.21 -22.32
CA ALA A 17 20.99 -33.84 -21.91
C ALA A 17 21.38 -32.55 -22.65
N ALA A 18 21.45 -31.43 -21.93
CA ALA A 18 22.03 -30.18 -22.41
C ALA A 18 23.53 -30.15 -22.06
N ALA A 19 24.37 -30.14 -23.08
CA ALA A 19 25.81 -29.91 -22.92
C ALA A 19 26.07 -28.45 -22.52
N LEU A 20 26.58 -28.24 -21.32
CA LEU A 20 27.08 -26.95 -20.83
C LEU A 20 28.51 -26.75 -21.36
N ALA A 21 28.67 -25.90 -22.38
CA ALA A 21 29.96 -25.32 -22.74
C ALA A 21 30.33 -24.29 -21.65
N GLY A 22 31.35 -24.60 -20.85
CA GLY A 22 31.86 -23.70 -19.83
C GLY A 22 32.60 -22.53 -20.45
N THR A 23 32.02 -21.34 -20.39
CA THR A 23 32.74 -20.07 -20.56
C THR A 23 33.22 -19.65 -19.16
N MET A 24 34.53 -19.73 -18.91
CA MET A 24 35.15 -19.12 -17.72
C MET A 24 34.96 -17.60 -17.81
N MET A 25 33.99 -17.07 -17.08
CA MET A 25 33.93 -15.66 -16.77
C MET A 25 34.92 -15.39 -15.64
N THR A 26 35.93 -14.57 -15.93
CA THR A 26 36.81 -13.95 -14.93
C THR A 26 35.96 -13.21 -13.92
N GLY A 27 36.05 -13.64 -12.65
CA GLY A 27 35.32 -13.04 -11.55
C GLY A 27 35.72 -11.58 -11.38
N THR A 28 34.86 -10.67 -11.79
CA THR A 28 34.82 -9.34 -11.21
C THR A 28 34.22 -9.50 -9.82
N GLU A 29 35.01 -9.17 -8.78
CA GLU A 29 34.49 -9.02 -7.41
C GLU A 29 33.29 -8.08 -7.49
N ALA A 30 32.08 -8.63 -7.27
CA ALA A 30 30.88 -7.85 -7.12
C ALA A 30 31.03 -7.05 -5.82
N SER A 31 31.49 -5.80 -5.95
CA SER A 31 31.46 -4.83 -4.87
C SER A 31 30.02 -4.76 -4.35
N SER A 32 29.82 -5.04 -3.07
CA SER A 32 28.51 -4.96 -2.39
C SER A 32 28.11 -3.48 -2.26
N GLN A 33 27.62 -2.89 -3.35
CA GLN A 33 27.11 -1.53 -3.31
C GLN A 33 25.67 -1.53 -2.84
N ALA A 34 25.39 -0.75 -1.79
CA ALA A 34 24.04 -0.46 -1.39
C ALA A 34 23.27 0.18 -2.56
N PRO A 35 21.96 -0.11 -2.74
CA PRO A 35 21.14 0.60 -3.70
C PRO A 35 21.25 2.10 -3.52
N ARG A 36 21.36 2.83 -4.64
CA ARG A 36 21.49 4.30 -4.58
C ARG A 36 20.20 4.92 -4.05
N THR A 37 20.34 5.80 -3.07
CA THR A 37 19.24 6.59 -2.48
C THR A 37 19.25 8.03 -2.99
N GLU A 38 20.20 8.40 -3.82
CA GLU A 38 20.28 9.72 -4.46
C GLU A 38 19.02 9.98 -5.28
N GLY A 39 18.39 11.14 -5.07
CA GLY A 39 17.14 11.52 -5.75
C GLY A 39 15.86 10.91 -5.14
N VAL A 40 15.95 9.94 -4.25
CA VAL A 40 14.74 9.39 -3.58
C VAL A 40 14.27 10.36 -2.50
N SER A 41 13.10 10.97 -2.66
CA SER A 41 12.52 11.88 -1.66
C SER A 41 11.97 11.11 -0.46
N THR A 42 12.11 11.68 0.74
CA THR A 42 11.40 11.28 1.96
C THR A 42 10.15 12.14 2.16
N PHE A 43 9.20 11.69 2.99
CA PHE A 43 7.87 12.30 3.12
C PHE A 43 7.56 12.81 4.53
N VAL A 44 8.09 12.17 5.57
CA VAL A 44 7.80 12.50 6.98
C VAL A 44 9.04 12.85 7.80
N ALA A 45 10.21 12.31 7.43
CA ALA A 45 11.47 12.55 8.14
C ALA A 45 12.53 13.07 7.18
N SER A 46 13.26 14.12 7.56
CA SER A 46 14.45 14.51 6.81
C SER A 46 15.61 13.56 7.14
N ARG A 47 16.49 13.36 6.17
CA ARG A 47 17.65 12.47 6.30
C ARG A 47 18.63 12.92 7.39
N ASP A 48 18.69 14.22 7.65
CA ASP A 48 19.59 14.81 8.65
C ASP A 48 19.03 14.71 10.08
N GLU A 49 17.71 14.54 10.22
CA GLU A 49 17.04 14.47 11.52
C GLU A 49 17.16 13.10 12.20
N VAL A 50 17.39 12.04 11.40
CA VAL A 50 17.43 10.66 11.91
C VAL A 50 18.76 10.03 11.57
N ARG A 51 19.63 9.94 12.57
CA ARG A 51 20.95 9.31 12.44
C ARG A 51 21.04 8.09 13.35
N VAL A 52 21.82 7.11 12.92
CA VAL A 52 22.20 5.98 13.76
C VAL A 52 23.62 6.18 14.28
N PRO A 53 23.96 5.70 15.49
CA PRO A 53 25.33 5.70 15.97
C PRO A 53 26.22 4.85 15.05
N SER A 54 27.52 4.97 15.16
CA SER A 54 28.45 4.09 14.47
C SER A 54 28.22 2.63 14.89
N PRO A 55 28.45 1.67 13.98
CA PRO A 55 28.35 0.25 14.33
C PRO A 55 29.40 -0.10 15.41
N PRO A 56 29.18 -1.21 16.15
CA PRO A 56 30.14 -1.68 17.15
C PRO A 56 31.56 -1.85 16.60
N ASP A 57 32.52 -1.68 17.48
CA ASP A 57 33.93 -1.93 17.17
C ASP A 57 34.21 -3.42 16.85
N ARG A 58 35.45 -3.72 16.52
CA ARG A 58 35.87 -5.08 16.14
C ARG A 58 35.61 -6.09 17.25
N SER A 59 35.95 -5.74 18.50
CA SER A 59 35.81 -6.67 19.65
C SER A 59 34.35 -7.01 19.92
N ALA A 60 33.49 -6.00 19.94
CA ALA A 60 32.06 -6.19 20.08
C ALA A 60 31.45 -6.95 18.88
N THR A 61 31.92 -6.70 17.63
CA THR A 61 31.48 -7.46 16.45
C THR A 61 31.88 -8.95 16.53
N GLU A 62 33.07 -9.27 17.06
CA GLU A 62 33.49 -10.65 17.27
C GLU A 62 32.60 -11.37 18.32
N ALA A 63 32.21 -10.68 19.39
CA ALA A 63 31.26 -11.20 20.38
C ALA A 63 29.85 -11.46 19.75
N GLU A 64 29.34 -10.51 18.97
CA GLU A 64 28.07 -10.68 18.24
C GLU A 64 28.13 -11.84 17.24
N LEU A 65 29.28 -12.05 16.58
CA LEU A 65 29.46 -13.15 15.66
C LEU A 65 29.44 -14.51 16.39
N ALA A 66 30.01 -14.59 17.57
CA ALA A 66 29.95 -15.80 18.42
C ALA A 66 28.47 -16.08 18.83
N GLU A 67 27.72 -15.05 19.20
CA GLU A 67 26.29 -15.19 19.49
C GLU A 67 25.49 -15.66 18.26
N LEU A 68 25.73 -15.10 17.07
CA LEU A 68 25.07 -15.52 15.84
C LEU A 68 25.37 -17.00 15.49
N LYS A 69 26.61 -17.44 15.67
CA LYS A 69 26.98 -18.85 15.47
C LYS A 69 26.16 -19.77 16.38
N ARG A 70 25.96 -19.39 17.65
CA ARG A 70 25.13 -20.13 18.60
C ARG A 70 23.65 -20.09 18.15
N LEU A 71 23.10 -18.91 17.88
CA LEU A 71 21.70 -18.75 17.45
C LEU A 71 21.37 -19.54 16.17
N THR A 72 22.29 -19.57 15.21
CA THR A 72 22.08 -20.30 13.95
C THR A 72 22.26 -21.81 14.11
N ALA A 73 23.08 -22.26 15.03
CA ALA A 73 23.27 -23.68 15.37
C ALA A 73 22.04 -24.23 16.12
N GLU A 74 21.48 -23.45 17.04
CA GLU A 74 20.32 -23.80 17.88
C GLU A 74 18.97 -23.45 17.22
N ARG A 75 18.97 -22.94 15.99
CA ARG A 75 17.75 -22.48 15.30
C ARG A 75 16.73 -23.61 15.13
N SER A 76 15.54 -23.43 15.71
CA SER A 76 14.42 -24.33 15.54
C SER A 76 13.75 -24.18 14.16
N SER A 77 12.96 -25.18 13.76
CA SER A 77 12.09 -25.08 12.55
C SER A 77 11.16 -23.87 12.63
N THR A 78 10.51 -23.65 13.76
CA THR A 78 9.64 -22.48 13.98
C THR A 78 10.41 -21.17 13.83
N GLY A 79 11.65 -21.08 14.34
CA GLY A 79 12.49 -19.91 14.16
C GLY A 79 12.81 -19.64 12.69
N ALA A 80 13.09 -20.70 11.91
CA ALA A 80 13.31 -20.58 10.47
C ALA A 80 12.05 -20.18 9.71
N GLU A 81 10.88 -20.75 10.05
CA GLU A 81 9.58 -20.39 9.47
C GLU A 81 9.20 -18.93 9.74
N ARG A 82 9.39 -18.46 10.99
CA ARG A 82 9.14 -17.05 11.33
C ARG A 82 10.10 -16.11 10.61
N ALA A 83 11.36 -16.51 10.43
CA ALA A 83 12.31 -15.74 9.63
C ALA A 83 11.89 -15.66 8.15
N ALA A 84 11.41 -16.74 7.55
CA ALA A 84 10.87 -16.78 6.20
C ALA A 84 9.59 -15.95 6.08
N TYR A 85 8.69 -16.02 7.07
CA TYR A 85 7.49 -15.19 7.11
C TYR A 85 7.82 -13.70 7.00
N TRP A 86 8.74 -13.19 7.85
CA TRP A 86 9.11 -11.77 7.84
C TRP A 86 9.97 -11.36 6.64
N ALA A 87 10.57 -12.31 5.92
CA ALA A 87 11.35 -12.04 4.70
C ALA A 87 10.46 -11.92 3.45
N THR A 88 9.26 -12.49 3.48
CA THR A 88 8.37 -12.53 2.31
C THR A 88 8.07 -11.13 1.78
N GLY A 89 8.31 -10.90 0.48
CA GLY A 89 7.99 -9.64 -0.19
C GLY A 89 8.86 -8.44 0.25
N GLY A 90 9.95 -8.68 0.98
CA GLY A 90 10.84 -7.64 1.49
C GLY A 90 10.34 -6.97 2.77
N SER A 91 10.97 -5.86 3.16
CA SER A 91 10.79 -5.22 4.46
C SER A 91 9.40 -4.58 4.69
N ALA A 92 8.71 -4.16 3.62
CA ALA A 92 7.42 -3.47 3.71
C ALA A 92 6.19 -4.40 3.66
N TYR A 93 6.31 -5.54 2.98
CA TYR A 93 5.18 -6.38 2.58
C TYR A 93 4.34 -6.89 3.76
N ARG A 94 4.99 -7.47 4.80
CA ARG A 94 4.24 -8.01 5.96
C ARG A 94 3.60 -6.93 6.79
N TRP A 95 4.24 -5.77 6.91
CA TRP A 95 3.67 -4.63 7.62
C TRP A 95 2.48 -4.02 6.88
N ASN A 96 2.51 -4.07 5.54
CA ASN A 96 1.33 -3.75 4.73
C ASN A 96 0.15 -4.68 5.05
N ALA A 97 0.39 -6.00 5.10
CA ALA A 97 -0.65 -6.98 5.43
C ALA A 97 -1.20 -6.76 6.86
N VAL A 98 -0.32 -6.59 7.86
CA VAL A 98 -0.73 -6.31 9.25
C VAL A 98 -1.60 -5.06 9.35
N ALA A 99 -1.22 -3.98 8.66
CA ALA A 99 -2.00 -2.74 8.65
C ALA A 99 -3.36 -2.95 7.97
N ALA A 100 -3.41 -3.60 6.82
CA ALA A 100 -4.65 -3.86 6.09
C ALA A 100 -5.61 -4.75 6.89
N ASP A 101 -5.10 -5.81 7.51
CA ASP A 101 -5.89 -6.73 8.34
C ASP A 101 -6.56 -6.01 9.52
N GLU A 102 -5.85 -5.15 10.25
CA GLU A 102 -6.43 -4.37 11.35
C GLU A 102 -7.53 -3.41 10.87
N MET A 103 -7.36 -2.79 9.72
CA MET A 103 -8.38 -1.89 9.15
C MET A 103 -9.63 -2.65 8.68
N VAL A 104 -9.45 -3.84 8.11
CA VAL A 104 -10.55 -4.72 7.70
C VAL A 104 -11.30 -5.24 8.93
N LEU A 105 -10.58 -5.81 9.92
CA LEU A 105 -11.17 -6.36 11.15
C LEU A 105 -11.98 -5.33 11.93
N ARG A 106 -11.55 -4.06 11.93
CA ARG A 106 -12.25 -2.96 12.60
C ARG A 106 -13.27 -2.25 11.72
N ALA A 107 -13.50 -2.72 10.51
CA ALA A 107 -14.40 -2.11 9.54
C ALA A 107 -14.16 -0.60 9.34
N ILE A 108 -12.90 -0.16 9.35
CA ILE A 108 -12.52 1.25 9.22
C ILE A 108 -13.11 1.83 7.91
N PRO A 109 -13.80 2.98 7.94
CA PRO A 109 -14.34 3.60 6.73
C PRO A 109 -13.26 3.92 5.69
N THR A 110 -13.58 3.80 4.40
CA THR A 110 -12.63 3.97 3.29
C THR A 110 -11.75 5.23 3.40
N PRO A 111 -12.24 6.44 3.72
CA PRO A 111 -11.37 7.60 3.84
C PRO A 111 -10.34 7.46 4.96
N ALA A 112 -10.77 6.98 6.12
CA ALA A 112 -9.88 6.77 7.25
C ALA A 112 -8.85 5.67 6.97
N ALA A 113 -9.25 4.56 6.35
CA ALA A 113 -8.34 3.49 5.96
C ALA A 113 -7.28 3.97 4.95
N ALA A 114 -7.67 4.75 3.94
CA ALA A 114 -6.74 5.35 2.98
C ALA A 114 -5.70 6.23 3.68
N ARG A 115 -6.13 7.09 4.64
CA ARG A 115 -5.23 7.90 5.46
C ARG A 115 -4.28 7.03 6.30
N HIS A 116 -4.79 6.00 6.95
CA HIS A 116 -4.00 5.14 7.82
C HIS A 116 -2.92 4.39 7.03
N MET A 117 -3.28 3.82 5.87
CA MET A 117 -2.33 3.18 4.98
C MET A 117 -1.25 4.16 4.50
N ALA A 118 -1.62 5.37 4.12
CA ALA A 118 -0.67 6.40 3.70
C ALA A 118 0.34 6.76 4.80
N LEU A 119 -0.10 6.90 6.06
CA LEU A 119 0.78 7.16 7.20
C LEU A 119 1.77 6.00 7.45
N VAL A 120 1.27 4.76 7.45
CA VAL A 120 2.11 3.57 7.65
C VAL A 120 3.17 3.49 6.55
N HIS A 121 2.77 3.65 5.28
CA HIS A 121 3.69 3.51 4.16
C HIS A 121 4.64 4.69 4.00
N ALA A 122 4.27 5.89 4.42
CA ALA A 122 5.20 7.02 4.51
C ALA A 122 6.34 6.72 5.49
N ALA A 123 5.99 6.25 6.69
CA ALA A 123 6.96 5.90 7.71
C ALA A 123 7.87 4.73 7.28
N VAL A 124 7.29 3.67 6.74
CA VAL A 124 8.05 2.50 6.26
C VAL A 124 8.99 2.89 5.11
N HIS A 125 8.50 3.67 4.14
CA HIS A 125 9.31 4.14 3.02
C HIS A 125 10.51 4.94 3.51
N ASP A 126 10.29 5.96 4.33
CA ASP A 126 11.36 6.84 4.79
C ASP A 126 12.37 6.09 5.67
N ALA A 127 11.90 5.18 6.53
CA ALA A 127 12.78 4.34 7.34
C ALA A 127 13.67 3.44 6.48
N VAL A 128 13.14 2.87 5.39
CA VAL A 128 13.91 2.06 4.45
C VAL A 128 14.91 2.91 3.68
N VAL A 129 14.50 4.10 3.17
CA VAL A 129 15.39 5.03 2.46
C VAL A 129 16.56 5.46 3.34
N ILE A 130 16.29 5.92 4.58
CA ILE A 130 17.31 6.37 5.52
C ILE A 130 18.21 5.20 5.94
N ALA A 131 17.65 3.99 6.14
CA ALA A 131 18.46 2.81 6.45
C ALA A 131 19.45 2.48 5.33
N PHE A 132 19.05 2.58 4.05
CA PHE A 132 19.96 2.35 2.91
C PHE A 132 21.02 3.43 2.78
N GLU A 133 20.70 4.67 3.09
CA GLU A 133 21.69 5.75 3.16
C GLU A 133 22.74 5.47 4.24
N GLN A 134 22.30 5.12 5.45
CA GLN A 134 23.21 4.78 6.53
C GLN A 134 24.05 3.51 6.23
N LYS A 135 23.49 2.54 5.48
CA LYS A 135 24.26 1.41 4.97
C LYS A 135 25.41 1.84 4.09
N SER A 136 25.20 2.83 3.23
CA SER A 136 26.27 3.36 2.37
C SER A 136 27.34 4.10 3.17
N VAL A 137 26.96 4.81 4.23
CA VAL A 137 27.89 5.52 5.12
C VAL A 137 28.76 4.54 5.93
N HIS A 138 28.15 3.54 6.55
CA HIS A 138 28.84 2.63 7.46
C HIS A 138 29.50 1.44 6.77
N ASN A 139 29.00 1.03 5.63
CA ASN A 139 29.49 -0.07 4.79
C ASN A 139 29.91 -1.33 5.56
N ARG A 140 29.14 -1.72 6.59
CA ARG A 140 29.46 -2.88 7.45
C ARG A 140 29.26 -4.17 6.67
N ALA A 141 30.31 -5.04 6.67
CA ALA A 141 30.22 -6.38 6.08
C ALA A 141 29.17 -7.23 6.79
N ARG A 142 28.50 -8.11 6.06
CA ARG A 142 27.49 -9.03 6.60
C ARG A 142 28.13 -10.13 7.46
N PRO A 143 27.37 -10.75 8.38
CA PRO A 143 27.89 -11.85 9.20
C PRO A 143 28.54 -12.96 8.40
N ILE A 144 27.94 -13.39 7.28
CA ILE A 144 28.45 -14.44 6.40
C ILE A 144 29.77 -14.05 5.70
N ASP A 145 30.03 -12.77 5.49
CA ASP A 145 31.28 -12.28 4.89
C ASP A 145 32.45 -12.37 5.89
N GLN A 146 32.13 -12.30 7.19
CA GLN A 146 33.08 -12.39 8.28
C GLN A 146 33.27 -13.83 8.80
N ALA A 147 32.26 -14.71 8.59
CA ALA A 147 32.32 -16.13 8.99
C ALA A 147 31.62 -16.98 7.93
N LYS A 148 32.38 -17.48 6.98
CA LYS A 148 31.85 -18.26 5.83
C LYS A 148 31.18 -19.58 6.24
N GLU A 149 31.47 -20.08 7.44
CA GLU A 149 30.87 -21.28 8.04
C GLU A 149 29.46 -21.00 8.62
N LEU A 150 29.00 -19.74 8.70
CA LEU A 150 27.74 -19.39 9.30
C LEU A 150 26.57 -19.95 8.45
N LYS A 151 25.68 -20.70 9.09
CA LYS A 151 24.54 -21.34 8.42
C LYS A 151 23.35 -20.35 8.34
N THR A 152 23.23 -19.64 7.25
CA THR A 152 22.04 -18.78 7.01
C THR A 152 20.83 -19.63 6.63
N SER A 153 19.61 -19.22 7.05
CA SER A 153 18.34 -19.85 6.61
C SER A 153 17.59 -19.04 5.56
N LEU A 154 18.15 -17.91 5.17
CA LEU A 154 17.64 -17.03 4.13
C LEU A 154 18.77 -16.65 3.18
N ALA A 155 18.43 -16.26 1.97
CA ALA A 155 19.37 -15.60 1.06
C ALA A 155 19.92 -14.34 1.72
N THR A 156 21.23 -14.16 1.66
CA THR A 156 21.89 -12.98 2.21
C THR A 156 21.75 -11.82 1.22
N PRO A 157 21.20 -10.67 1.64
CA PRO A 157 21.16 -9.50 0.78
C PRO A 157 22.57 -9.04 0.39
N ILE A 158 22.73 -8.53 -0.81
CA ILE A 158 24.01 -8.01 -1.32
C ILE A 158 24.41 -6.65 -0.71
N SER A 159 23.47 -5.96 -0.04
CA SER A 159 23.72 -4.67 0.60
C SER A 159 24.48 -4.81 1.93
N PRO A 160 25.19 -3.75 2.41
CA PRO A 160 25.82 -3.75 3.73
C PRO A 160 24.83 -4.09 4.86
N SER A 161 25.40 -4.55 6.00
CA SER A 161 24.59 -5.09 7.11
C SER A 161 23.89 -4.01 7.94
N TYR A 162 24.59 -2.93 8.28
CA TYR A 162 24.18 -1.94 9.28
C TYR A 162 23.65 -0.66 8.69
N PRO A 163 22.52 -0.13 9.21
CA PRO A 163 21.51 -0.78 10.05
C PRO A 163 20.62 -1.75 9.27
N SER A 164 19.86 -2.63 9.94
CA SER A 164 18.91 -3.53 9.28
C SER A 164 17.68 -2.76 8.73
N GLU A 165 17.48 -2.78 7.43
CA GLU A 165 16.32 -2.18 6.77
C GLU A 165 14.99 -2.87 7.12
N HIS A 166 15.03 -4.18 7.39
CA HIS A 166 13.84 -4.90 7.86
C HIS A 166 13.44 -4.47 9.28
N ALA A 167 14.42 -4.27 10.16
CA ALA A 167 14.15 -3.75 11.49
C ALA A 167 13.71 -2.29 11.46
N ALA A 168 14.25 -1.47 10.55
CA ALA A 168 13.82 -0.09 10.36
C ALA A 168 12.36 0.00 9.90
N ALA A 169 11.97 -0.78 8.89
CA ALA A 169 10.57 -0.88 8.47
C ALA A 169 9.65 -1.34 9.62
N ALA A 170 10.10 -2.33 10.41
CA ALA A 170 9.34 -2.84 11.55
C ALA A 170 9.14 -1.79 12.65
N GLY A 171 10.21 -1.09 13.03
CA GLY A 171 10.14 0.00 14.00
C GLY A 171 9.18 1.11 13.56
N ALA A 172 9.28 1.53 12.29
CA ALA A 172 8.42 2.59 11.74
C ALA A 172 6.94 2.18 11.69
N ALA A 173 6.65 1.01 11.15
CA ALA A 173 5.28 0.51 11.06
C ALA A 173 4.64 0.32 12.44
N SER A 174 5.37 -0.26 13.40
CA SER A 174 4.84 -0.53 14.74
C SER A 174 4.49 0.75 15.49
N GLU A 175 5.28 1.82 15.38
CA GLU A 175 4.98 3.10 16.03
C GLU A 175 3.72 3.76 15.44
N VAL A 176 3.58 3.75 14.12
CA VAL A 176 2.38 4.29 13.46
C VAL A 176 1.14 3.44 13.80
N LEU A 177 1.25 2.12 13.76
CA LEU A 177 0.15 1.22 14.12
C LEU A 177 -0.25 1.33 15.61
N ALA A 178 0.72 1.51 16.51
CA ALA A 178 0.47 1.77 17.93
C ALA A 178 -0.27 3.09 18.16
N PHE A 179 0.02 4.11 17.36
CA PHE A 179 -0.73 5.38 17.38
C PHE A 179 -2.15 5.22 16.85
N LEU A 180 -2.32 4.50 15.73
CA LEU A 180 -3.63 4.31 15.09
C LEU A 180 -4.54 3.38 15.89
N PHE A 181 -3.97 2.40 16.56
CA PHE A 181 -4.68 1.35 17.31
C PHE A 181 -4.05 1.15 18.69
N PRO A 182 -4.23 2.10 19.63
CA PRO A 182 -3.53 2.10 20.91
C PRO A 182 -3.87 0.91 21.81
N ASP A 183 -5.01 0.26 21.62
CA ASP A 183 -5.41 -0.98 22.29
C ASP A 183 -4.53 -2.19 21.94
N LYS A 184 -3.78 -2.13 20.84
CA LYS A 184 -2.84 -3.16 20.38
C LYS A 184 -1.39 -2.68 20.30
N ALA A 185 -1.07 -1.54 20.90
CA ALA A 185 0.27 -0.94 20.79
C ALA A 185 1.39 -1.91 21.17
N ASP A 186 1.25 -2.63 22.27
CA ASP A 186 2.26 -3.59 22.73
C ASP A 186 2.38 -4.80 21.79
N VAL A 187 1.29 -5.23 21.16
CA VAL A 187 1.29 -6.30 20.17
C VAL A 187 2.14 -5.89 18.96
N PHE A 188 1.93 -4.69 18.42
CA PHE A 188 2.69 -4.21 17.26
C PHE A 188 4.18 -4.03 17.58
N ARG A 189 4.52 -3.54 18.78
CA ARG A 189 5.90 -3.43 19.24
C ARG A 189 6.56 -4.80 19.39
N ALA A 190 5.86 -5.77 19.98
CA ALA A 190 6.35 -7.14 20.08
C ALA A 190 6.58 -7.79 18.70
N MET A 191 5.67 -7.56 17.74
CA MET A 191 5.84 -8.00 16.36
C MET A 191 7.07 -7.36 15.70
N ALA A 192 7.38 -6.09 16.00
CA ALA A 192 8.57 -5.43 15.46
C ALA A 192 9.86 -6.02 16.03
N GLU A 193 9.89 -6.32 17.34
CA GLU A 193 11.03 -7.03 17.95
C GLU A 193 11.21 -8.43 17.34
N GLU A 194 10.13 -9.17 17.14
CA GLU A 194 10.17 -10.48 16.48
C GLU A 194 10.69 -10.36 15.04
N ALA A 195 10.17 -9.42 14.25
CA ALA A 195 10.61 -9.19 12.87
C ALA A 195 12.10 -8.85 12.81
N GLY A 196 12.59 -7.97 13.68
CA GLY A 196 13.99 -7.64 13.81
C GLY A 196 14.83 -8.85 14.20
N ARG A 197 14.50 -9.51 15.33
CA ARG A 197 15.22 -10.67 15.82
C ARG A 197 15.28 -11.82 14.81
N SER A 198 14.26 -11.98 14.00
CA SER A 198 14.21 -12.99 12.93
C SER A 198 15.39 -12.89 11.96
N ARG A 199 15.96 -11.69 11.76
CA ARG A 199 17.14 -11.47 10.91
C ARG A 199 18.41 -12.06 11.53
N SER A 200 18.59 -11.91 12.84
CA SER A 200 19.71 -12.54 13.56
C SER A 200 19.53 -14.06 13.65
N ILE A 201 18.32 -14.55 13.92
CA ILE A 201 18.00 -15.99 13.89
C ILE A 201 18.29 -16.58 12.50
N ALA A 202 18.00 -15.85 11.42
CA ALA A 202 18.33 -16.27 10.06
C ALA A 202 19.85 -16.23 9.76
N GLY A 203 20.65 -15.54 10.57
CA GLY A 203 22.10 -15.36 10.36
C GLY A 203 22.46 -14.29 9.35
N VAL A 204 21.51 -13.39 8.96
CA VAL A 204 21.72 -12.39 7.90
C VAL A 204 22.01 -10.97 8.42
N ALA A 205 21.85 -10.72 9.73
CA ALA A 205 22.15 -9.44 10.37
C ALA A 205 22.66 -9.65 11.80
N PHE A 206 23.56 -8.78 12.26
CA PHE A 206 24.01 -8.75 13.64
C PHE A 206 22.92 -8.23 14.58
N PRO A 207 22.93 -8.59 15.89
CA PRO A 207 22.01 -8.01 16.88
C PRO A 207 22.04 -6.48 16.90
N SER A 208 23.22 -5.86 16.78
CA SER A 208 23.36 -4.41 16.72
C SER A 208 22.78 -3.79 15.44
N ASP A 209 22.83 -4.47 14.29
CA ASP A 209 22.17 -4.01 13.06
C ASP A 209 20.67 -3.93 13.27
N VAL A 210 20.11 -4.92 13.97
CA VAL A 210 18.68 -5.00 14.30
C VAL A 210 18.30 -3.89 15.27
N ALA A 211 19.05 -3.72 16.36
CA ALA A 211 18.79 -2.70 17.36
C ALA A 211 18.83 -1.28 16.76
N ALA A 212 19.85 -0.97 15.94
CA ALA A 212 19.96 0.30 15.26
C ALA A 212 18.82 0.51 14.24
N GLY A 213 18.44 -0.53 13.51
CA GLY A 213 17.31 -0.47 12.59
C GLY A 213 16.00 -0.17 13.31
N LEU A 214 15.67 -0.89 14.39
CA LEU A 214 14.47 -0.64 15.19
C LEU A 214 14.44 0.78 15.75
N ALA A 215 15.55 1.27 16.29
CA ALA A 215 15.66 2.62 16.83
C ALA A 215 15.41 3.68 15.73
N LEU A 216 16.06 3.54 14.57
CA LEU A 216 15.86 4.39 13.40
C LEU A 216 14.38 4.38 12.98
N GLY A 217 13.81 3.19 12.83
CA GLY A 217 12.42 3.04 12.42
C GLY A 217 11.45 3.72 13.39
N ARG A 218 11.63 3.55 14.71
CA ARG A 218 10.81 4.22 15.72
C ARG A 218 10.91 5.74 15.65
N ALA A 219 12.11 6.27 15.41
CA ALA A 219 12.30 7.71 15.27
C ALA A 219 11.52 8.25 14.03
N VAL A 220 11.62 7.57 12.89
CA VAL A 220 10.86 7.91 11.67
C VAL A 220 9.35 7.73 11.89
N GLY A 221 8.94 6.64 12.54
CA GLY A 221 7.55 6.40 12.90
C GLY A 221 6.97 7.52 13.78
N GLY A 222 7.75 8.02 14.74
CA GLY A 222 7.40 9.19 15.54
C GLY A 222 7.10 10.43 14.69
N LYS A 223 7.88 10.70 13.64
CA LYS A 223 7.62 11.81 12.71
C LYS A 223 6.32 11.63 11.92
N ALA A 224 6.03 10.40 11.48
CA ALA A 224 4.74 10.10 10.86
C ALA A 224 3.57 10.30 11.84
N VAL A 225 3.73 9.94 13.10
CA VAL A 225 2.74 10.18 14.15
C VAL A 225 2.53 11.69 14.37
N GLU A 226 3.60 12.49 14.43
CA GLU A 226 3.50 13.96 14.49
C GLU A 226 2.70 14.53 13.34
N ARG A 227 2.98 14.06 12.10
CA ARG A 227 2.18 14.43 10.91
C ARG A 227 0.72 14.00 11.05
N GLY A 228 0.46 12.77 11.49
CA GLY A 228 -0.88 12.23 11.67
C GLY A 228 -1.72 12.99 12.70
N LYS A 229 -1.10 13.50 13.76
CA LYS A 229 -1.77 14.39 14.74
C LYS A 229 -2.11 15.77 14.18
N ALA A 230 -1.41 16.21 13.13
CA ALA A 230 -1.54 17.54 12.54
C ALA A 230 -2.19 17.54 11.15
N ASP A 231 -2.77 16.43 10.69
CA ASP A 231 -3.30 16.30 9.32
C ASP A 231 -4.79 16.65 9.19
N GLY A 232 -5.46 17.00 10.28
CA GLY A 232 -6.87 17.42 10.29
C GLY A 232 -7.88 16.30 10.53
N PHE A 233 -7.42 15.04 10.72
CA PHE A 233 -8.31 13.89 10.93
C PHE A 233 -9.20 14.03 12.17
N ASP A 234 -8.68 14.58 13.27
CA ASP A 234 -9.39 14.68 14.55
C ASP A 234 -10.36 15.86 14.62
N ALA A 235 -10.42 16.68 13.56
CA ALA A 235 -11.35 17.81 13.49
C ALA A 235 -12.81 17.32 13.54
N LYS A 236 -13.63 18.04 14.32
CA LYS A 236 -15.06 17.71 14.50
C LYS A 236 -15.92 18.50 13.51
N TRP A 237 -16.73 17.79 12.75
CA TRP A 237 -17.71 18.43 11.89
C TRP A 237 -18.89 18.96 12.73
N THR A 238 -19.12 20.25 12.65
CA THR A 238 -20.21 20.96 13.32
C THR A 238 -21.29 21.50 12.37
N GLY A 239 -21.18 21.15 11.07
CA GLY A 239 -22.14 21.54 10.05
C GLY A 239 -23.42 20.71 10.09
N SER A 240 -24.30 21.00 9.15
CA SER A 240 -25.56 20.27 8.95
C SER A 240 -25.72 19.84 7.48
N VAL A 241 -26.48 18.78 7.26
CA VAL A 241 -26.87 18.37 5.92
C VAL A 241 -27.82 19.44 5.35
N PRO A 242 -27.64 19.90 4.09
CA PRO A 242 -28.54 20.85 3.48
C PRO A 242 -29.98 20.32 3.43
N THR A 243 -30.94 21.17 3.71
CA THR A 243 -32.38 20.84 3.67
C THR A 243 -33.11 21.40 2.44
N THR A 244 -32.40 22.21 1.66
CA THR A 244 -32.93 22.82 0.42
C THR A 244 -33.11 21.74 -0.65
N PRO A 245 -34.22 21.78 -1.46
CA PRO A 245 -34.41 20.88 -2.59
C PRO A 245 -33.23 20.92 -3.57
N GLY A 246 -32.87 19.75 -4.11
CA GLY A 246 -31.75 19.62 -5.06
C GLY A 246 -30.45 19.20 -4.44
N PHE A 247 -30.36 19.10 -3.10
CA PHE A 247 -29.21 18.59 -2.40
C PHE A 247 -29.44 17.17 -1.87
N TRP A 248 -28.33 16.44 -1.67
CA TRP A 248 -28.34 15.13 -1.06
C TRP A 248 -28.98 15.20 0.33
N THR A 249 -29.89 14.27 0.59
CA THR A 249 -30.56 14.11 1.88
C THR A 249 -30.16 12.78 2.50
N GLY A 250 -29.72 12.79 3.74
CA GLY A 250 -29.32 11.60 4.48
C GLY A 250 -28.97 11.95 5.90
N SER A 251 -28.66 10.93 6.69
CA SER A 251 -28.20 11.07 8.07
C SER A 251 -26.82 10.48 8.24
N ASN A 252 -26.09 10.92 9.27
CA ASN A 252 -24.76 10.39 9.60
C ASN A 252 -23.79 10.44 8.41
N ALA A 253 -23.68 11.62 7.79
CA ALA A 253 -22.77 11.85 6.67
C ALA A 253 -21.34 11.37 6.99
N ILE A 254 -20.77 10.54 6.10
CA ILE A 254 -19.47 9.88 6.35
C ILE A 254 -18.34 10.89 6.20
N LEU A 255 -17.68 11.23 7.30
CA LEU A 255 -16.43 11.99 7.40
C LEU A 255 -16.44 13.29 6.54
N PRO A 256 -17.37 14.24 6.77
CA PRO A 256 -17.50 15.43 5.94
C PRO A 256 -16.23 16.29 5.81
N LEU A 257 -15.34 16.22 6.80
CA LEU A 257 -14.09 16.96 6.81
C LEU A 257 -12.92 16.21 6.13
N ALA A 258 -13.12 15.01 5.58
CA ALA A 258 -12.01 14.29 4.95
C ALA A 258 -11.42 15.03 3.73
N GLY A 259 -12.18 15.91 3.09
CA GLY A 259 -11.70 16.80 2.03
C GLY A 259 -10.71 17.89 2.49
N THR A 260 -10.58 18.11 3.80
CA THR A 260 -9.67 19.11 4.38
C THR A 260 -8.38 18.50 4.96
N TRP A 261 -8.21 17.18 4.88
CA TRP A 261 -7.02 16.53 5.41
C TRP A 261 -5.77 16.86 4.58
N LYS A 262 -4.62 16.85 5.25
CA LYS A 262 -3.34 17.09 4.58
C LYS A 262 -3.02 15.98 3.56
N THR A 263 -2.79 16.38 2.35
CA THR A 263 -2.42 15.54 1.20
C THR A 263 -0.92 15.20 1.17
N TRP A 264 -0.51 14.30 0.28
CA TRP A 264 0.87 13.84 0.11
C TRP A 264 1.48 14.31 -1.22
N LEU A 265 0.70 14.28 -2.29
CA LEU A 265 1.16 14.49 -3.66
C LEU A 265 0.67 15.82 -4.25
N ILE A 266 -0.43 16.36 -3.73
CA ILE A 266 -1.09 17.57 -4.19
C ILE A 266 -1.13 18.62 -3.08
N ALA A 267 -1.44 19.86 -3.43
CA ALA A 267 -1.43 20.97 -2.46
C ALA A 267 -2.56 20.88 -1.43
N SER A 268 -3.78 20.54 -1.86
CA SER A 268 -5.00 20.49 -1.03
C SER A 268 -6.12 19.75 -1.76
N GLY A 269 -7.21 19.42 -1.06
CA GLY A 269 -8.38 18.77 -1.65
C GLY A 269 -9.07 19.59 -2.72
N ASP A 270 -9.13 20.89 -2.55
CA ASP A 270 -9.77 21.81 -3.50
C ASP A 270 -8.91 22.11 -4.75
N ALA A 271 -7.60 21.81 -4.71
CA ALA A 271 -6.69 22.06 -5.83
C ALA A 271 -7.09 21.31 -7.12
N LEU A 272 -7.75 20.17 -6.98
CA LEU A 272 -8.23 19.35 -8.10
C LEU A 272 -9.76 19.17 -8.07
N ARG A 273 -10.49 20.04 -7.37
CA ARG A 273 -11.95 20.00 -7.33
C ARG A 273 -12.51 20.16 -8.74
N PRO A 274 -13.31 19.21 -9.25
CA PRO A 274 -13.93 19.34 -10.58
C PRO A 274 -14.99 20.45 -10.59
N ALA A 275 -15.40 20.86 -11.78
CA ALA A 275 -16.54 21.77 -11.94
C ALA A 275 -17.80 21.18 -11.28
N PRO A 276 -18.79 22.02 -10.90
CA PRO A 276 -20.07 21.53 -10.34
C PRO A 276 -20.75 20.50 -11.25
N PRO A 277 -21.45 19.50 -10.65
CA PRO A 277 -22.24 18.56 -11.43
C PRO A 277 -23.39 19.27 -12.15
N PRO A 278 -23.96 18.66 -13.20
CA PRO A 278 -25.21 19.17 -13.79
C PRO A 278 -26.30 19.32 -12.71
N ALA A 279 -27.06 20.44 -12.76
CA ALA A 279 -28.14 20.67 -11.81
C ALA A 279 -29.17 19.51 -11.85
N TYR A 280 -29.74 19.16 -10.71
CA TYR A 280 -30.57 17.97 -10.52
C TYR A 280 -31.80 17.93 -11.45
N ASP A 281 -32.32 19.10 -11.86
CA ASP A 281 -33.47 19.28 -12.71
C ASP A 281 -33.10 19.65 -14.17
N SER A 282 -31.80 19.71 -14.49
CA SER A 282 -31.32 20.10 -15.82
C SER A 282 -31.65 19.05 -16.90
N PRO A 283 -31.71 19.46 -18.18
CA PRO A 283 -31.86 18.50 -19.29
C PRO A 283 -30.77 17.43 -19.32
N GLN A 284 -29.51 17.79 -18.99
CA GLN A 284 -28.41 16.87 -18.93
C GLN A 284 -28.61 15.82 -17.83
N LYS A 285 -29.03 16.22 -16.62
CA LYS A 285 -29.27 15.29 -15.52
C LYS A 285 -30.44 14.34 -15.81
N LYS A 286 -31.46 14.81 -16.49
CA LYS A 286 -32.60 13.98 -16.98
C LYS A 286 -32.12 12.94 -18.01
N ALA A 287 -31.23 13.33 -18.93
CA ALA A 287 -30.65 12.42 -19.91
C ALA A 287 -29.79 11.34 -19.23
N GLU A 288 -28.94 11.71 -18.26
CA GLU A 288 -28.13 10.76 -17.46
C GLU A 288 -29.01 9.77 -16.68
N LEU A 289 -30.13 10.25 -16.12
CA LEU A 289 -31.08 9.38 -15.42
C LEU A 289 -31.75 8.39 -16.38
N ALA A 290 -32.11 8.83 -17.58
CA ALA A 290 -32.66 7.97 -18.62
C ALA A 290 -31.66 6.93 -19.09
N GLU A 291 -30.38 7.30 -19.24
CA GLU A 291 -29.26 6.36 -19.52
C GLU A 291 -29.17 5.28 -18.43
N LEU A 292 -29.17 5.66 -17.15
CA LEU A 292 -29.12 4.69 -16.04
C LEU A 292 -30.30 3.73 -16.06
N LYS A 293 -31.51 4.23 -16.34
CA LYS A 293 -32.73 3.39 -16.43
C LYS A 293 -32.67 2.43 -17.62
N ALA A 294 -32.00 2.81 -18.70
CA ALA A 294 -31.83 1.97 -19.91
C ALA A 294 -30.81 0.85 -19.75
N ILE A 295 -29.98 0.85 -18.71
CA ILE A 295 -28.96 -0.18 -18.48
C ILE A 295 -29.63 -1.55 -18.29
N GLN A 296 -29.44 -2.43 -19.25
CA GLN A 296 -29.84 -3.84 -19.16
C GLN A 296 -28.75 -4.61 -18.39
N ARG A 297 -28.94 -4.78 -17.07
CA ARG A 297 -27.96 -5.44 -16.20
C ARG A 297 -27.79 -6.90 -16.57
N THR A 298 -26.63 -7.28 -17.07
CA THR A 298 -26.26 -8.70 -17.27
C THR A 298 -25.87 -9.32 -15.93
N PRO A 299 -25.84 -10.68 -15.81
CA PRO A 299 -25.31 -11.36 -14.62
C PRO A 299 -23.87 -10.95 -14.30
N ALA A 300 -23.02 -10.73 -15.32
CA ALA A 300 -21.64 -10.26 -15.11
C ALA A 300 -21.59 -8.86 -14.51
N MET A 301 -22.38 -7.90 -15.02
CA MET A 301 -22.47 -6.54 -14.48
C MET A 301 -22.95 -6.56 -13.02
N THR A 302 -23.94 -7.39 -12.71
CA THR A 302 -24.45 -7.57 -11.35
C THR A 302 -23.36 -8.14 -10.43
N SER A 303 -22.66 -9.17 -10.88
CA SER A 303 -21.55 -9.77 -10.13
C SER A 303 -20.42 -8.77 -9.86
N HIS A 304 -20.01 -7.99 -10.87
CA HIS A 304 -18.99 -6.95 -10.70
C HIS A 304 -19.46 -5.84 -9.76
N ALA A 305 -20.74 -5.42 -9.82
CA ALA A 305 -21.27 -4.41 -8.92
C ALA A 305 -21.19 -4.87 -7.46
N TRP A 306 -21.52 -6.11 -7.16
CA TRP A 306 -21.38 -6.72 -5.84
C TRP A 306 -19.92 -6.94 -5.42
N PHE A 307 -19.05 -7.35 -6.33
CA PHE A 307 -17.62 -7.48 -6.06
C PHE A 307 -16.98 -6.19 -5.53
N TRP A 308 -17.40 -5.05 -6.09
CA TRP A 308 -16.92 -3.73 -5.68
C TRP A 308 -17.74 -3.12 -4.52
N GLU A 309 -18.67 -3.86 -3.94
CA GLU A 309 -19.49 -3.38 -2.83
C GLU A 309 -19.12 -4.07 -1.52
N TRP A 310 -18.59 -3.29 -0.60
CA TRP A 310 -18.17 -3.80 0.70
C TRP A 310 -19.34 -4.03 1.67
N GLY A 311 -20.36 -3.18 1.65
CA GLY A 311 -21.47 -3.22 2.63
C GLY A 311 -22.18 -4.57 2.68
N ALA A 312 -22.11 -5.32 1.59
CA ALA A 312 -22.68 -6.66 1.45
C ALA A 312 -21.62 -7.77 1.42
N GLY A 313 -20.43 -7.51 1.94
CA GLY A 313 -19.34 -8.49 2.01
C GLY A 313 -18.39 -8.50 0.79
N GLY A 314 -18.52 -7.54 -0.12
CA GLY A 314 -17.53 -7.33 -1.20
C GLY A 314 -16.22 -6.70 -0.69
N SER A 315 -15.30 -6.39 -1.59
CA SER A 315 -14.03 -5.77 -1.24
C SER A 315 -14.10 -4.25 -1.29
N ARG A 316 -13.57 -3.57 -0.28
CA ARG A 316 -13.40 -2.12 -0.34
C ARG A 316 -12.38 -1.74 -1.40
N ALA A 317 -12.64 -0.70 -2.18
CA ALA A 317 -11.76 -0.29 -3.27
C ALA A 317 -10.31 -0.09 -2.78
N TRP A 318 -10.09 0.60 -1.65
CA TRP A 318 -8.74 0.79 -1.10
C TRP A 318 -8.02 -0.53 -0.80
N HIS A 319 -8.73 -1.52 -0.23
CA HIS A 319 -8.17 -2.82 0.13
C HIS A 319 -7.78 -3.62 -1.12
N LEU A 320 -8.66 -3.66 -2.11
CA LEU A 320 -8.40 -4.36 -3.37
C LEU A 320 -7.19 -3.78 -4.11
N TRP A 321 -7.05 -2.45 -4.13
CA TRP A 321 -5.86 -1.82 -4.73
C TRP A 321 -4.60 -2.04 -3.93
N ASN A 322 -4.70 -2.15 -2.60
CA ASN A 322 -3.60 -2.57 -1.74
C ASN A 322 -3.17 -4.02 -2.03
N GLU A 323 -4.13 -4.93 -2.24
CA GLU A 323 -3.83 -6.31 -2.68
C GLU A 323 -3.19 -6.35 -4.06
N GLN A 324 -3.63 -5.52 -5.02
CA GLN A 324 -2.97 -5.42 -6.33
C GLN A 324 -1.52 -4.94 -6.17
N THR A 325 -1.25 -3.95 -5.31
CA THR A 325 0.11 -3.51 -5.02
C THR A 325 0.95 -4.65 -4.44
N SER A 326 0.41 -5.37 -3.45
CA SER A 326 1.07 -6.53 -2.83
C SER A 326 1.39 -7.63 -3.86
N ARG A 327 0.46 -7.91 -4.76
CA ARG A 327 0.66 -8.87 -5.85
C ARG A 327 1.79 -8.43 -6.76
N LYS A 328 1.85 -7.16 -7.17
CA LYS A 328 2.93 -6.64 -8.03
C LYS A 328 4.30 -6.71 -7.34
N VAL A 329 4.37 -6.42 -6.06
CA VAL A 329 5.62 -6.59 -5.28
C VAL A 329 6.15 -8.03 -5.37
N LEU A 330 5.29 -9.04 -5.31
CA LEU A 330 5.68 -10.45 -5.46
C LEU A 330 5.98 -10.82 -6.92
N GLU A 331 5.11 -10.47 -7.87
CA GLU A 331 5.25 -10.82 -9.27
C GLU A 331 6.52 -10.23 -9.92
N TYR A 332 6.94 -9.05 -9.46
CA TYR A 332 8.15 -8.37 -9.93
C TYR A 332 9.40 -8.67 -9.09
N GLY A 333 9.31 -9.57 -8.11
CA GLY A 333 10.45 -9.97 -7.27
C GLY A 333 11.04 -8.82 -6.46
N LEU A 334 10.21 -7.86 -6.01
CA LEU A 334 10.70 -6.68 -5.29
C LEU A 334 11.17 -6.98 -3.86
N ALA A 335 11.08 -8.23 -3.40
CA ALA A 335 11.65 -8.64 -2.12
C ALA A 335 13.16 -8.34 -2.02
N GLU A 336 13.88 -8.47 -3.14
CA GLU A 336 15.31 -8.18 -3.25
C GLU A 336 15.62 -6.71 -3.56
N ARG A 337 14.59 -5.91 -3.78
CA ARG A 337 14.65 -4.47 -4.09
C ARG A 337 13.79 -3.66 -3.11
N PRO A 338 14.14 -3.65 -1.81
CA PRO A 338 13.28 -3.14 -0.75
C PRO A 338 12.95 -1.65 -0.85
N LEU A 339 13.80 -0.84 -1.47
CA LEU A 339 13.50 0.56 -1.77
C LEU A 339 12.35 0.69 -2.77
N GLU A 340 12.35 -0.13 -3.83
CA GLU A 340 11.31 -0.12 -4.85
C GLU A 340 9.99 -0.66 -4.28
N ALA A 341 10.04 -1.74 -3.48
CA ALA A 341 8.87 -2.28 -2.80
C ALA A 341 8.20 -1.24 -1.88
N ALA A 342 8.99 -0.61 -1.00
CA ALA A 342 8.50 0.40 -0.07
C ALA A 342 7.91 1.61 -0.82
N ARG A 343 8.56 2.05 -1.91
CA ARG A 343 8.08 3.14 -2.76
C ARG A 343 6.77 2.80 -3.47
N ALA A 344 6.63 1.57 -3.98
CA ALA A 344 5.39 1.15 -4.63
C ALA A 344 4.20 1.21 -3.68
N PHE A 345 4.34 0.71 -2.45
CA PHE A 345 3.32 0.82 -1.42
C PHE A 345 3.02 2.27 -1.03
N ALA A 346 4.05 3.10 -0.85
CA ALA A 346 3.87 4.49 -0.47
C ALA A 346 3.12 5.28 -1.55
N LEU A 347 3.57 5.24 -2.81
CA LEU A 347 2.95 6.00 -3.89
C LEU A 347 1.53 5.55 -4.20
N ALA A 348 1.25 4.23 -4.19
CA ALA A 348 -0.11 3.71 -4.35
C ALA A 348 -1.03 4.17 -3.20
N SER A 349 -0.55 4.15 -1.95
CA SER A 349 -1.33 4.60 -0.79
C SER A 349 -1.55 6.11 -0.79
N PHE A 350 -0.57 6.90 -1.20
CA PHE A 350 -0.71 8.35 -1.33
C PHE A 350 -1.70 8.73 -2.42
N ALA A 351 -1.65 8.05 -3.57
CA ALA A 351 -2.60 8.28 -4.66
C ALA A 351 -4.04 7.98 -4.22
N VAL A 352 -4.25 6.86 -3.52
CA VAL A 352 -5.56 6.50 -2.95
C VAL A 352 -6.02 7.54 -1.94
N HIS A 353 -5.15 7.96 -1.01
CA HIS A 353 -5.48 8.97 0.00
C HIS A 353 -5.84 10.31 -0.63
N ASP A 354 -5.00 10.83 -1.50
CA ASP A 354 -5.22 12.14 -2.10
C ASP A 354 -6.44 12.16 -3.01
N ALA A 355 -6.71 11.08 -3.74
CA ALA A 355 -7.96 10.94 -4.50
C ALA A 355 -9.20 10.92 -3.59
N VAL A 356 -9.11 10.32 -2.40
CA VAL A 356 -10.17 10.39 -1.38
C VAL A 356 -10.35 11.83 -0.90
N VAL A 357 -9.27 12.54 -0.59
CA VAL A 357 -9.35 13.92 -0.10
C VAL A 357 -10.03 14.83 -1.14
N VAL A 358 -9.61 14.81 -2.40
CA VAL A 358 -10.26 15.59 -3.48
C VAL A 358 -11.71 15.18 -3.67
N CYS A 359 -11.98 13.87 -3.67
CA CYS A 359 -13.33 13.35 -3.84
C CYS A 359 -14.26 13.82 -2.72
N TRP A 360 -13.82 13.77 -1.47
CA TRP A 360 -14.57 14.20 -0.29
C TRP A 360 -14.75 15.72 -0.25
N ASP A 361 -13.74 16.48 -0.64
CA ASP A 361 -13.86 17.92 -0.80
C ASP A 361 -15.00 18.27 -1.78
N ALA A 362 -14.98 17.72 -2.99
CA ALA A 362 -16.02 17.95 -3.99
C ALA A 362 -17.40 17.44 -3.55
N LYS A 363 -17.49 16.28 -2.86
CA LYS A 363 -18.76 15.74 -2.35
C LYS A 363 -19.47 16.73 -1.43
N TYR A 364 -18.74 17.28 -0.47
CA TYR A 364 -19.29 18.15 0.55
C TYR A 364 -19.29 19.64 0.15
N ALA A 365 -18.61 19.99 -0.96
CA ALA A 365 -18.81 21.29 -1.62
C ALA A 365 -20.15 21.33 -2.40
N TYR A 366 -20.53 20.24 -3.06
CA TYR A 366 -21.69 20.22 -3.98
C TYR A 366 -22.93 19.53 -3.43
N TRP A 367 -22.81 18.62 -2.46
CA TRP A 367 -23.94 17.90 -1.85
C TRP A 367 -24.90 17.27 -2.87
N ALA A 368 -24.41 16.76 -3.99
CA ALA A 368 -25.23 16.27 -5.10
C ALA A 368 -26.09 15.06 -4.72
N MET A 369 -27.35 15.08 -5.18
CA MET A 369 -28.33 13.99 -4.96
C MET A 369 -27.89 12.69 -5.64
N ARG A 370 -28.29 11.56 -5.03
CA ARG A 370 -28.17 10.23 -5.64
C ARG A 370 -29.27 10.00 -6.69
N PRO A 371 -29.06 9.10 -7.69
CA PRO A 371 -30.07 8.76 -8.68
C PRO A 371 -31.45 8.41 -8.06
N SER A 372 -31.44 7.56 -7.03
CA SER A 372 -32.68 7.15 -6.33
C SER A 372 -33.34 8.25 -5.48
N GLN A 373 -32.65 9.36 -5.22
CA GLN A 373 -33.24 10.55 -4.57
C GLN A 373 -33.90 11.47 -5.58
N ILE A 374 -33.46 11.45 -6.86
CA ILE A 374 -34.09 12.19 -7.95
C ILE A 374 -35.29 11.41 -8.51
N ASP A 375 -35.13 10.09 -8.67
CA ASP A 375 -36.18 9.18 -9.12
C ASP A 375 -36.32 7.99 -8.17
N PRO A 376 -37.30 7.99 -7.26
CA PRO A 376 -37.55 6.90 -6.31
C PRO A 376 -37.94 5.56 -6.97
N GLU A 377 -38.32 5.54 -8.23
CA GLU A 377 -38.60 4.31 -8.97
C GLU A 377 -37.34 3.58 -9.39
N LEU A 378 -36.21 4.28 -9.50
CA LEU A 378 -34.93 3.68 -9.78
C LEU A 378 -34.45 2.90 -8.56
N LYS A 379 -34.45 1.56 -8.68
CA LYS A 379 -34.02 0.66 -7.60
C LYS A 379 -32.54 0.30 -7.79
N PRO A 380 -31.66 0.78 -6.89
CA PRO A 380 -30.26 0.36 -6.93
C PRO A 380 -30.13 -1.11 -6.48
N LEU A 381 -29.01 -1.77 -6.84
CA LEU A 381 -28.72 -3.15 -6.44
C LEU A 381 -28.52 -3.29 -4.92
N PHE A 382 -28.03 -2.23 -4.29
CA PHE A 382 -27.80 -2.14 -2.85
C PHE A 382 -27.98 -0.68 -2.41
N PRO A 383 -28.17 -0.43 -1.10
CA PRO A 383 -28.36 0.92 -0.59
C PRO A 383 -27.16 1.83 -0.91
N PRO A 384 -27.37 3.05 -1.41
CA PRO A 384 -26.29 4.02 -1.56
C PRO A 384 -25.64 4.36 -0.22
N PRO A 385 -24.31 4.54 -0.16
CA PRO A 385 -23.62 4.91 1.07
C PRO A 385 -23.99 6.34 1.52
N ASN A 386 -23.88 6.61 2.84
CA ASN A 386 -24.26 7.87 3.48
C ASN A 386 -23.28 9.02 3.18
N HIS A 387 -23.16 9.38 1.92
CA HIS A 387 -22.45 10.56 1.44
C HIS A 387 -22.98 11.00 0.07
N PRO A 388 -22.79 12.27 -0.34
CA PRO A 388 -23.27 12.80 -1.62
C PRO A 388 -22.78 11.99 -2.84
N SER A 389 -23.53 12.11 -3.96
CA SER A 389 -23.26 11.33 -5.16
C SER A 389 -21.97 11.73 -5.84
N TYR A 390 -21.83 12.97 -6.23
CA TYR A 390 -20.77 13.51 -7.07
C TYR A 390 -19.54 13.95 -6.27
N PRO A 391 -18.30 13.60 -6.70
CA PRO A 391 -17.93 12.60 -7.69
C PRO A 391 -18.07 11.15 -7.17
N ALA A 392 -17.96 10.12 -8.05
CA ALA A 392 -18.02 8.73 -7.65
C ALA A 392 -16.70 8.29 -6.98
N ALA A 393 -16.76 7.95 -5.69
CA ALA A 393 -15.55 7.61 -4.91
C ALA A 393 -14.76 6.41 -5.48
N HIS A 394 -15.45 5.36 -5.97
CA HIS A 394 -14.81 4.23 -6.62
C HIS A 394 -14.04 4.64 -7.88
N ALA A 395 -14.58 5.57 -8.67
CA ALA A 395 -13.87 6.10 -9.84
C ALA A 395 -12.63 6.89 -9.43
N CYS A 396 -12.74 7.80 -8.43
CA CYS A 396 -11.60 8.57 -7.92
C CYS A 396 -10.46 7.63 -7.46
N ILE A 397 -10.78 6.72 -6.55
CA ILE A 397 -9.81 5.83 -5.89
C ILE A 397 -9.20 4.84 -6.89
N SER A 398 -10.05 4.20 -7.69
CA SER A 398 -9.58 3.12 -8.58
C SER A 398 -8.78 3.66 -9.75
N THR A 399 -9.16 4.81 -10.32
CA THR A 399 -8.35 5.43 -11.38
C THR A 399 -7.00 5.91 -10.82
N ALA A 400 -6.99 6.56 -9.63
CA ALA A 400 -5.75 6.99 -9.01
C ALA A 400 -4.80 5.81 -8.73
N ALA A 401 -5.30 4.74 -8.13
CA ALA A 401 -4.51 3.56 -7.83
C ALA A 401 -4.08 2.81 -9.10
N GLY A 402 -5.01 2.55 -10.02
CA GLY A 402 -4.78 1.81 -11.25
C GLY A 402 -3.75 2.48 -12.15
N ASP A 403 -3.87 3.80 -12.37
CA ASP A 403 -2.92 4.54 -13.19
C ASP A 403 -1.57 4.74 -12.50
N THR A 404 -1.53 4.90 -11.17
CA THR A 404 -0.27 4.90 -10.42
C THR A 404 0.46 3.57 -10.59
N LEU A 405 -0.23 2.44 -10.36
CA LEU A 405 0.36 1.12 -10.55
C LEU A 405 0.72 0.84 -12.02
N ALA A 406 -0.07 1.30 -12.98
CA ALA A 406 0.25 1.22 -14.41
C ALA A 406 1.53 1.97 -14.76
N GLY A 407 1.77 3.12 -14.13
CA GLY A 407 3.02 3.87 -14.28
C GLY A 407 4.23 3.19 -13.64
N LEU A 408 4.03 2.55 -12.47
CA LEU A 408 5.07 1.80 -11.77
C LEU A 408 5.37 0.44 -12.43
N PHE A 409 4.37 -0.20 -13.03
CA PHE A 409 4.44 -1.53 -13.63
C PHE A 409 3.91 -1.51 -15.08
N PRO A 410 4.65 -0.91 -16.02
CA PRO A 410 4.15 -0.64 -17.38
C PRO A 410 3.71 -1.88 -18.17
N ARG A 411 4.29 -3.05 -17.90
CA ARG A 411 3.87 -4.33 -18.54
C ARG A 411 2.44 -4.72 -18.21
N ASP A 412 1.94 -4.28 -17.05
CA ASP A 412 0.60 -4.58 -16.54
C ASP A 412 -0.36 -3.38 -16.65
N ALA A 413 0.03 -2.33 -17.39
CA ALA A 413 -0.72 -1.09 -17.45
C ALA A 413 -2.17 -1.29 -17.95
N GLU A 414 -2.36 -2.06 -19.01
CA GLU A 414 -3.68 -2.31 -19.59
C GLU A 414 -4.63 -3.02 -18.61
N PRO A 415 -4.30 -4.20 -18.04
CA PRO A 415 -5.19 -4.86 -17.09
C PRO A 415 -5.45 -4.05 -15.82
N LEU A 416 -4.49 -3.26 -15.33
CA LEU A 416 -4.70 -2.39 -14.17
C LEU A 416 -5.71 -1.26 -14.48
N ARG A 417 -5.61 -0.63 -15.64
CA ARG A 417 -6.57 0.38 -16.08
C ARG A 417 -7.95 -0.21 -16.37
N ALA A 418 -8.01 -1.41 -16.97
CA ALA A 418 -9.26 -2.12 -17.19
C ALA A 418 -9.98 -2.44 -15.87
N LEU A 419 -9.24 -2.86 -14.85
CA LEU A 419 -9.78 -3.09 -13.51
C LEU A 419 -10.29 -1.80 -12.87
N ALA A 420 -9.58 -0.68 -13.02
CA ALA A 420 -10.02 0.63 -12.53
C ALA A 420 -11.31 1.08 -13.22
N LYS A 421 -11.39 0.92 -14.54
CA LYS A 421 -12.62 1.21 -15.31
C LYS A 421 -13.80 0.33 -14.86
N GLN A 422 -13.57 -0.95 -14.61
CA GLN A 422 -14.61 -1.86 -14.10
C GLN A 422 -15.15 -1.38 -12.74
N ALA A 423 -14.28 -0.93 -11.83
CA ALA A 423 -14.67 -0.37 -10.55
C ALA A 423 -15.57 0.87 -10.71
N ALA A 424 -15.19 1.77 -11.62
CA ALA A 424 -15.93 2.98 -11.92
C ALA A 424 -17.31 2.68 -12.53
N ASP A 425 -17.35 1.85 -13.58
CA ASP A 425 -18.58 1.47 -14.30
C ASP A 425 -19.55 0.69 -13.39
N SER A 426 -19.02 -0.09 -12.44
CA SER A 426 -19.83 -0.88 -11.50
C SER A 426 -20.80 -0.03 -10.70
N ARG A 427 -20.51 1.26 -10.53
CA ARG A 427 -21.37 2.21 -9.79
C ARG A 427 -22.60 2.60 -10.57
N MET A 428 -22.48 2.73 -11.90
CA MET A 428 -23.63 2.92 -12.79
C MET A 428 -24.45 1.62 -12.90
N TRP A 429 -23.80 0.48 -13.03
CA TRP A 429 -24.50 -0.82 -13.02
C TRP A 429 -25.26 -1.07 -11.72
N ALA A 430 -24.73 -0.60 -10.60
CA ALA A 430 -25.45 -0.63 -9.32
C ALA A 430 -26.61 0.37 -9.23
N GLY A 431 -26.66 1.38 -10.10
CA GLY A 431 -27.68 2.45 -10.09
C GLY A 431 -27.49 3.47 -8.97
N ILE A 432 -26.28 3.67 -8.46
CA ILE A 432 -26.00 4.56 -7.32
C ILE A 432 -25.22 5.82 -7.68
N HIS A 433 -24.78 5.95 -8.94
CA HIS A 433 -24.06 7.10 -9.47
C HIS A 433 -24.48 7.42 -10.90
N PHE A 434 -24.40 8.68 -11.28
CA PHE A 434 -24.60 9.17 -12.64
C PHE A 434 -23.32 9.03 -13.49
N PRO A 435 -23.42 9.03 -14.84
CA PRO A 435 -22.25 9.10 -15.73
C PRO A 435 -21.31 10.26 -15.40
N SER A 436 -21.84 11.45 -15.14
CA SER A 436 -21.06 12.63 -14.74
C SER A 436 -20.31 12.44 -13.41
N ASP A 437 -20.87 11.69 -12.45
CA ASP A 437 -20.18 11.37 -11.20
C ASP A 437 -18.95 10.50 -11.45
N VAL A 438 -19.10 9.52 -12.32
CA VAL A 438 -18.04 8.56 -12.68
C VAL A 438 -16.94 9.25 -13.47
N GLU A 439 -17.29 10.07 -14.45
CA GLU A 439 -16.33 10.83 -15.26
C GLU A 439 -15.53 11.82 -14.41
N ALA A 440 -16.19 12.58 -13.54
CA ALA A 440 -15.48 13.48 -12.62
C ALA A 440 -14.51 12.71 -11.70
N GLY A 441 -14.92 11.54 -11.21
CA GLY A 441 -14.06 10.69 -10.42
C GLY A 441 -12.83 10.19 -11.19
N ARG A 442 -13.00 9.81 -12.45
CA ARG A 442 -11.91 9.40 -13.35
C ARG A 442 -10.90 10.54 -13.55
N VAL A 443 -11.38 11.75 -13.86
CA VAL A 443 -10.52 12.93 -14.05
C VAL A 443 -9.71 13.25 -12.80
N ILE A 444 -10.32 13.18 -11.60
CA ILE A 444 -9.62 13.35 -10.33
C ILE A 444 -8.52 12.28 -10.20
N GLY A 445 -8.87 11.02 -10.42
CA GLY A 445 -7.95 9.90 -10.28
C GLY A 445 -6.74 10.01 -11.20
N GLU A 446 -6.93 10.36 -12.47
CA GLU A 446 -5.86 10.59 -13.45
C GLU A 446 -4.93 11.73 -13.03
N ALA A 447 -5.51 12.85 -12.56
CA ALA A 447 -4.72 14.00 -12.13
C ALA A 447 -3.83 13.67 -10.92
N VAL A 448 -4.37 12.92 -9.94
CA VAL A 448 -3.60 12.47 -8.76
C VAL A 448 -2.54 11.45 -9.16
N ALA A 449 -2.88 10.46 -9.99
CA ALA A 449 -1.94 9.44 -10.45
C ALA A 449 -0.75 10.06 -11.20
N LYS A 450 -0.98 11.10 -11.99
CA LYS A 450 0.09 11.85 -12.67
C LYS A 450 1.11 12.38 -11.67
N GLN A 451 0.68 12.91 -10.52
CA GLN A 451 1.59 13.40 -9.48
C GLN A 451 2.40 12.27 -8.85
N ALA A 452 1.75 11.11 -8.59
CA ALA A 452 2.42 9.93 -8.07
C ALA A 452 3.50 9.40 -9.04
N VAL A 453 3.18 9.33 -10.34
CA VAL A 453 4.11 8.86 -11.38
C VAL A 453 5.29 9.84 -11.57
N VAL A 454 5.07 11.14 -11.48
CA VAL A 454 6.15 12.14 -11.50
C VAL A 454 7.11 11.90 -10.33
N ARG A 455 6.59 11.66 -9.11
CA ARG A 455 7.44 11.31 -7.95
C ARG A 455 8.17 9.97 -8.11
N ALA A 456 7.60 9.03 -8.87
CA ALA A 456 8.26 7.76 -9.17
C ALA A 456 9.42 7.92 -10.16
N SER A 457 9.32 8.86 -11.09
CA SER A 457 10.34 9.07 -12.14
C SER A 457 11.64 9.71 -11.63
N ASP A 458 11.66 10.29 -10.43
CA ASP A 458 12.87 10.78 -9.79
C ASP A 458 13.95 9.68 -9.66
N VAL A 459 13.53 8.41 -9.52
CA VAL A 459 14.39 7.21 -9.59
C VAL A 459 13.61 6.08 -10.26
N PRO A 460 13.83 5.78 -11.54
CA PRO A 460 13.09 4.72 -12.26
C PRO A 460 13.18 3.36 -11.57
N MET A 461 12.07 2.64 -11.52
CA MET A 461 12.07 1.21 -11.16
C MET A 461 12.72 0.43 -12.31
N LYS A 462 13.78 -0.34 -12.03
CA LYS A 462 14.54 -1.13 -13.01
C LYS A 462 13.90 -2.51 -13.24
#